data_016f71a970d626a5aa6a491cebcb6b86
#
_entry.id   016f71a970d626a5aa6a491cebcb6b86
#
_cell.length_a   1.000
_cell.length_b   1.000
_cell.length_c   1.000
_cell.angle_alpha   90.00
_cell.angle_beta   90.00
_cell.angle_gamma   90.00
#
_symmetry.space_group_name_H-M   'P 1'
#
loop_
_entity.id
_entity.type
_entity.pdbx_description
1 polymer ?
#
loop_
_entity_poly.entity_id
_entity_poly.type
_entity_poly.pdbx_seq_one_letter_code
_entity_poly.pdbx_strand_id
1 'polypeptide(L)'
;HHPNVHNDPLVIKHAEGVWLHTTDGRKMLDGLGGLWNVNAGFGRKELAEAAYKQMLEVAYCNNYASMSNIPAIELANKLSGYAYEGLNTTYFTSGGAEANESAFKTARYYWKRMG
;
A
#
# COMPACT_ATOMS: atom_id res chain seq x y z
N HIS A 1 -25.26 -9.57 20.67
CA HIS A 1 -25.40 -8.14 21.02
C HIS A 1 -24.60 -7.88 22.30
N HIS A 2 -23.44 -7.23 22.19
CA HIS A 2 -22.78 -6.61 23.33
C HIS A 2 -23.47 -5.27 23.61
N PRO A 3 -24.08 -5.08 24.79
CA PRO A 3 -24.90 -3.91 25.08
C PRO A 3 -24.14 -2.60 25.35
N ASN A 4 -22.83 -2.55 25.12
CA ASN A 4 -21.97 -1.40 25.44
C ASN A 4 -21.02 -0.99 24.30
N VAL A 5 -21.37 -1.20 23.06
CA VAL A 5 -20.71 -0.49 21.97
C VAL A 5 -21.33 0.90 21.95
N HIS A 6 -20.64 1.89 22.53
CA HIS A 6 -20.98 3.28 22.32
C HIS A 6 -21.03 3.52 20.81
N ASN A 7 -22.20 3.91 20.31
CA ASN A 7 -22.44 4.20 18.89
C ASN A 7 -21.74 5.48 18.41
N ASP A 8 -20.94 6.13 19.27
CA ASP A 8 -20.21 7.33 18.90
C ASP A 8 -18.97 6.95 18.09
N PRO A 9 -18.86 7.46 16.87
CA PRO A 9 -17.72 7.17 16.01
C PRO A 9 -16.44 7.69 16.64
N LEU A 10 -15.38 6.88 16.57
CA LEU A 10 -14.06 7.28 17.01
C LEU A 10 -13.47 8.25 15.96
N VAL A 11 -13.36 9.53 16.30
CA VAL A 11 -12.84 10.56 15.40
C VAL A 11 -11.37 10.85 15.72
N ILE A 12 -10.47 10.52 14.79
CA ILE A 12 -9.04 10.77 14.93
C ILE A 12 -8.73 12.20 14.49
N LYS A 13 -8.12 12.96 15.36
CA LYS A 13 -7.69 14.35 15.13
C LYS A 13 -6.24 14.43 14.63
N HIS A 14 -5.38 13.60 15.17
CA HIS A 14 -3.94 13.60 14.91
C HIS A 14 -3.36 12.22 15.14
N ALA A 15 -2.25 11.91 14.48
CA ALA A 15 -1.51 10.68 14.70
C ALA A 15 -0.01 10.93 14.59
N GLU A 16 0.79 10.26 15.44
CA GLU A 16 2.25 10.39 15.47
C GLU A 16 2.87 9.06 15.92
N GLY A 17 3.87 8.58 15.20
CA GLY A 17 4.50 7.29 15.46
C GLY A 17 3.48 6.16 15.47
N VAL A 18 3.20 5.60 16.63
CA VAL A 18 2.19 4.53 16.83
C VAL A 18 0.95 5.03 17.60
N TRP A 19 0.83 6.32 17.81
CA TRP A 19 -0.23 6.90 18.64
C TRP A 19 -1.28 7.63 17.82
N LEU A 20 -2.55 7.36 18.14
CA LEU A 20 -3.71 8.07 17.65
C LEU A 20 -4.25 9.00 18.72
N HIS A 21 -4.58 10.21 18.35
CA HIS A 21 -5.19 11.22 19.21
C HIS A 21 -6.60 11.55 18.70
N THR A 22 -7.60 11.37 19.54
CA THR A 22 -9.00 11.60 19.20
C THR A 22 -9.44 13.03 19.45
N THR A 23 -10.57 13.42 18.88
CA THR A 23 -11.17 14.74 19.11
C THR A 23 -11.67 14.93 20.54
N ASP A 24 -12.02 13.87 21.24
CA ASP A 24 -12.45 13.86 22.65
C ASP A 24 -11.27 13.77 23.63
N GLY A 25 -10.02 13.87 23.17
CA GLY A 25 -8.82 13.96 23.98
C GLY A 25 -8.18 12.63 24.39
N ARG A 26 -8.69 11.50 23.93
CA ARG A 26 -8.07 10.19 24.18
C ARG A 26 -6.79 10.01 23.36
N LYS A 27 -5.80 9.34 23.95
CA LYS A 27 -4.59 8.85 23.27
C LYS A 27 -4.64 7.32 23.23
N MET A 28 -4.51 6.75 22.06
CA MET A 28 -4.67 5.32 21.81
C MET A 28 -3.49 4.75 21.01
N LEU A 29 -3.10 3.53 21.34
CA LEU A 29 -2.09 2.80 20.56
C LEU A 29 -2.76 2.22 19.30
N ASP A 30 -2.18 2.49 18.15
CA ASP A 30 -2.57 1.84 16.90
C ASP A 30 -1.81 0.51 16.72
N GLY A 31 -2.38 -0.56 17.25
CA GLY A 31 -1.83 -1.90 17.13
C GLY A 31 -2.00 -2.55 15.74
N LEU A 32 -2.76 -1.92 14.84
CA LEU A 32 -3.00 -2.42 13.48
C LEU A 32 -2.22 -1.67 12.40
N GLY A 33 -1.41 -0.66 12.78
CA GLY A 33 -0.66 0.14 11.81
C GLY A 33 -1.56 0.76 10.74
N GLY A 34 -2.68 1.39 11.13
CA GLY A 34 -3.65 1.97 10.21
C GLY A 34 -4.26 0.93 9.27
N LEU A 35 -4.58 -0.26 9.76
CA LEU A 35 -5.01 -1.43 8.99
C LEU A 35 -3.98 -1.80 7.90
N TRP A 36 -2.72 -1.94 8.34
CA TRP A 36 -1.53 -2.32 7.54
C TRP A 36 -1.06 -1.28 6.51
N ASN A 37 -1.58 -0.07 6.58
CA ASN A 37 -1.18 1.01 5.65
C ASN A 37 -0.10 1.94 6.20
N VAL A 38 0.14 1.92 7.52
CA VAL A 38 1.08 2.83 8.19
C VAL A 38 2.12 2.05 9.00
N ASN A 39 2.67 0.99 8.42
CA ASN A 39 3.63 0.10 9.08
C ASN A 39 4.92 0.81 9.53
N ALA A 40 5.28 1.91 8.86
CA ALA A 40 6.42 2.74 9.22
C ALA A 40 6.12 3.77 10.32
N GLY A 41 4.87 3.87 10.77
CA GLY A 41 4.39 4.87 11.74
C GLY A 41 3.86 6.14 11.08
N PHE A 42 3.04 6.85 11.84
CA PHE A 42 2.45 8.13 11.43
C PHE A 42 3.46 9.28 11.52
N GLY A 43 3.25 10.33 10.73
CA GLY A 43 4.05 11.55 10.79
C GLY A 43 5.47 11.42 10.23
N ARG A 44 5.74 10.44 9.39
CA ARG A 44 7.05 10.22 8.77
C ARG A 44 7.31 11.28 7.69
N LYS A 45 8.09 12.27 8.09
CA LYS A 45 8.39 13.45 7.27
C LYS A 45 9.10 13.08 5.97
N GLU A 46 10.04 12.15 6.03
CA GLU A 46 10.79 11.67 4.87
C GLU A 46 9.90 11.01 3.79
N LEU A 47 8.84 10.32 4.21
CA LEU A 47 7.87 9.73 3.27
C LEU A 47 6.99 10.82 2.62
N ALA A 48 6.54 11.78 3.42
CA ALA A 48 5.76 12.92 2.92
C ALA A 48 6.57 13.77 1.94
N GLU A 49 7.84 14.04 2.24
CA GLU A 49 8.75 14.80 1.37
C GLU A 49 9.05 14.06 0.06
N ALA A 50 9.25 12.74 0.11
CA ALA A 50 9.43 11.93 -1.09
C ALA A 50 8.19 11.97 -2.00
N ALA A 51 6.99 11.80 -1.41
CA ALA A 51 5.73 11.90 -2.14
C ALA A 51 5.54 13.31 -2.73
N TYR A 52 5.79 14.37 -1.96
CA TYR A 52 5.69 15.75 -2.42
C TYR A 52 6.60 16.02 -3.64
N LYS A 53 7.87 15.63 -3.57
CA LYS A 53 8.81 15.81 -4.67
C LYS A 53 8.37 15.07 -5.92
N GLN A 54 7.97 13.80 -5.77
CA GLN A 54 7.52 12.99 -6.89
C GLN A 54 6.24 13.56 -7.53
N MET A 55 5.32 14.07 -6.74
CA MET A 55 4.08 14.68 -7.25
C MET A 55 4.35 15.97 -8.03
N LEU A 56 5.39 16.72 -7.72
CA LEU A 56 5.81 17.88 -8.50
C LEU A 56 6.44 17.50 -9.84
N GLU A 57 7.15 16.38 -9.92
CA GLU A 57 7.79 15.92 -11.16
C GLU A 57 6.80 15.18 -12.06
N VAL A 58 6.19 14.11 -11.55
CA VAL A 58 5.22 13.27 -12.26
C VAL A 58 4.20 12.77 -11.25
N ALA A 59 3.09 13.47 -11.11
CA ALA A 59 2.02 13.09 -10.19
C ALA A 59 1.32 11.79 -10.58
N TYR A 60 1.25 11.48 -11.87
CA TYR A 60 0.66 10.27 -12.41
C TYR A 60 1.30 9.89 -13.75
N CYS A 61 1.56 8.61 -13.89
CA CYS A 61 1.89 7.99 -15.17
C CYS A 61 1.37 6.55 -15.15
N ASN A 62 0.71 6.11 -16.22
CA ASN A 62 0.29 4.72 -16.31
C ASN A 62 1.50 3.80 -16.56
N ASN A 63 1.39 2.53 -16.15
CA ASN A 63 2.40 1.49 -16.36
C ASN A 63 1.93 0.46 -17.39
N TYR A 64 1.13 0.86 -18.39
CA TYR A 64 0.69 0.04 -19.48
C TYR A 64 0.86 0.79 -20.83
N ALA A 65 0.59 0.15 -21.93
CA ALA A 65 0.72 0.73 -23.28
C ALA A 65 2.13 1.30 -23.56
N SER A 66 3.17 0.56 -23.15
CA SER A 66 4.60 0.91 -23.34
C SER A 66 5.04 2.16 -22.58
N MET A 67 4.33 2.54 -21.53
CA MET A 67 4.71 3.63 -20.63
C MET A 67 5.13 3.08 -19.26
N SER A 68 6.05 3.77 -18.61
CA SER A 68 6.46 3.53 -17.23
C SER A 68 7.06 4.80 -16.62
N ASN A 69 7.44 4.74 -15.35
CA ASN A 69 8.11 5.82 -14.65
C ASN A 69 9.27 5.29 -13.80
N ILE A 70 10.23 6.16 -13.51
CA ILE A 70 11.46 5.78 -12.79
C ILE A 70 11.17 5.13 -11.44
N PRO A 71 10.32 5.69 -10.55
CA PRO A 71 10.03 5.07 -9.26
C PRO A 71 9.42 3.67 -9.37
N ALA A 72 8.57 3.41 -10.34
CA ALA A 72 8.00 2.08 -10.55
C ALA A 72 9.07 1.06 -10.99
N ILE A 73 9.98 1.46 -11.89
CA ILE A 73 11.09 0.63 -12.33
C ILE A 73 12.04 0.30 -11.16
N GLU A 74 12.41 1.31 -10.39
CA GLU A 74 13.28 1.15 -9.20
C GLU A 74 12.65 0.24 -8.15
N LEU A 75 11.35 0.42 -7.87
CA LEU A 75 10.62 -0.43 -6.95
C LEU A 75 10.55 -1.88 -7.45
N ALA A 76 10.23 -2.10 -8.72
CA ALA A 76 10.19 -3.44 -9.31
C ALA A 76 11.56 -4.14 -9.21
N ASN A 77 12.65 -3.43 -9.50
CA ASN A 77 14.00 -3.94 -9.36
C ASN A 77 14.34 -4.28 -7.90
N LYS A 78 13.95 -3.44 -6.96
CA LYS A 78 14.16 -3.69 -5.53
C LYS A 78 13.36 -4.91 -5.04
N LEU A 79 12.11 -5.06 -5.48
CA LEU A 79 11.26 -6.19 -5.12
C LEU A 79 11.80 -7.51 -5.66
N SER A 80 12.36 -7.54 -6.87
CA SER A 80 12.97 -8.74 -7.43
C SER A 80 14.15 -9.25 -6.58
N GLY A 81 14.86 -8.38 -5.89
CA GLY A 81 15.93 -8.76 -4.95
C GLY A 81 15.44 -9.40 -3.65
N TYR A 82 14.16 -9.26 -3.31
CA TYR A 82 13.53 -9.90 -2.13
C TYR A 82 12.67 -11.12 -2.50
N ALA A 83 12.35 -11.28 -3.78
CA ALA A 83 11.53 -12.38 -4.27
C ALA A 83 12.34 -13.68 -4.38
N TYR A 84 11.63 -14.80 -4.56
CA TYR A 84 12.27 -16.09 -4.86
C TYR A 84 13.01 -16.02 -6.19
N GLU A 85 14.06 -16.83 -6.31
CA GLU A 85 14.85 -16.93 -7.55
C GLU A 85 13.95 -17.18 -8.77
N GLY A 86 14.19 -16.45 -9.84
CA GLY A 86 13.39 -16.49 -11.04
C GLY A 86 12.15 -15.59 -11.07
N LEU A 87 11.72 -15.03 -9.94
CA LEU A 87 10.63 -14.06 -9.88
C LEU A 87 11.16 -12.62 -10.07
N ASN A 88 11.40 -12.23 -11.31
CA ASN A 88 12.05 -10.97 -11.68
C ASN A 88 11.11 -9.97 -12.38
N THR A 89 9.83 -10.26 -12.44
CA THR A 89 8.82 -9.40 -13.06
C THR A 89 7.76 -9.01 -12.05
N THR A 90 7.46 -7.71 -11.96
CA THR A 90 6.45 -7.17 -11.05
C THR A 90 5.29 -6.57 -11.84
N TYR A 91 4.09 -6.96 -11.48
CA TYR A 91 2.85 -6.35 -11.98
C TYR A 91 2.17 -5.60 -10.83
N PHE A 92 2.10 -4.28 -10.94
CA PHE A 92 1.47 -3.41 -9.94
C PHE A 92 -0.04 -3.35 -10.12
N THR A 93 -0.76 -3.46 -9.02
CA THR A 93 -2.23 -3.39 -8.96
C THR A 93 -2.67 -2.41 -7.87
N SER A 94 -3.95 -2.06 -7.84
CA SER A 94 -4.52 -1.14 -6.87
C SER A 94 -4.73 -1.75 -5.47
N GLY A 95 -4.69 -3.08 -5.35
CA GLY A 95 -4.87 -3.76 -4.06
C GLY A 95 -4.71 -5.27 -4.14
N GLY A 96 -4.83 -5.94 -2.98
CA GLY A 96 -4.62 -7.38 -2.88
C GLY A 96 -5.64 -8.22 -3.64
N ALA A 97 -6.90 -7.77 -3.74
CA ALA A 97 -7.94 -8.48 -4.50
C ALA A 97 -7.60 -8.51 -5.99
N GLU A 98 -7.22 -7.38 -6.57
CA GLU A 98 -6.82 -7.25 -7.98
C GLU A 98 -5.51 -8.00 -8.25
N ALA A 99 -4.58 -8.01 -7.30
CA ALA A 99 -3.35 -8.80 -7.40
C ALA A 99 -3.64 -10.29 -7.49
N ASN A 100 -4.50 -10.82 -6.61
CA ASN A 100 -4.91 -12.23 -6.62
C ASN A 100 -5.69 -12.58 -7.90
N GLU A 101 -6.63 -11.75 -8.32
CA GLU A 101 -7.38 -11.98 -9.55
C GLU A 101 -6.46 -12.04 -10.77
N SER A 102 -5.50 -11.13 -10.85
CA SER A 102 -4.50 -11.12 -11.93
C SER A 102 -3.61 -12.35 -11.89
N ALA A 103 -3.19 -12.80 -10.71
CA ALA A 103 -2.41 -14.03 -10.55
C ALA A 103 -3.19 -15.27 -11.00
N PHE A 104 -4.45 -15.40 -10.58
CA PHE A 104 -5.30 -16.52 -11.02
C PHE A 104 -5.56 -16.53 -12.54
N LYS A 105 -5.83 -15.37 -13.11
CA LYS A 105 -6.02 -15.25 -14.57
C LYS A 105 -4.73 -15.60 -15.33
N THR A 106 -3.58 -15.13 -14.84
CA THR A 106 -2.27 -15.44 -15.43
C THR A 106 -1.98 -16.93 -15.36
N ALA A 107 -2.18 -17.57 -14.22
CA ALA A 107 -2.00 -19.02 -14.06
C ALA A 107 -2.91 -19.82 -14.99
N ARG A 108 -4.21 -19.46 -15.04
CA ARG A 108 -5.17 -20.12 -15.95
C ARG A 108 -4.78 -19.95 -17.40
N TYR A 109 -4.35 -18.76 -17.82
CA TYR A 109 -3.91 -18.48 -19.17
C TYR A 109 -2.66 -19.31 -19.53
N TYR A 110 -1.67 -19.35 -18.63
CA TYR A 110 -0.45 -20.12 -18.81
C TYR A 110 -0.76 -21.61 -19.05
N TRP A 111 -1.50 -22.23 -18.13
CA TRP A 111 -1.82 -23.66 -18.25
C TRP A 111 -2.70 -23.98 -19.47
N LYS A 112 -3.61 -23.11 -19.84
CA LYS A 112 -4.40 -23.28 -21.07
C LYS A 112 -3.53 -23.23 -22.33
N ARG A 113 -2.42 -22.50 -22.31
CA ARG A 113 -1.49 -22.38 -23.45
C ARG A 113 -0.50 -23.54 -23.50
N MET A 114 -0.15 -24.11 -22.37
CA MET A 114 0.81 -25.22 -22.26
C MET A 114 0.19 -26.60 -22.51
N GLY A 115 -1.13 -26.73 -22.49
CA GLY A 115 -1.88 -27.96 -22.70
C GLY A 115 -2.47 -28.46 -21.40
#